data_0bf2523293a52c265896e0d9a2449466
#
_entry.id   0bf2523293a52c265896e0d9a2449466
#
_cell.length_a   1.000
_cell.length_b   1.000
_cell.length_c   1.000
_cell.angle_alpha   90.00
_cell.angle_beta   90.00
_cell.angle_gamma   90.00
#
_symmetry.space_group_name_H-M   'P 1'
#
loop_
_entity.id
_entity.type
_entity.pdbx_description
1 polymer ?
#
loop_
_entity_poly.entity_id
_entity_poly.type
_entity_poly.pdbx_seq_one_letter_code
_entity_poly.pdbx_strand_id
1 'polypeptide(L)'
;MKHKLIWQMLLTILLMGVIFAGCASADTKAANHNGSASAPQKTEEASGAVKKEAAEKKENGEKGTAMSDTSLKIKVVANGKEIVFALNDTSVSRSFYAQLPLTVDVENYSNNEKTFQPPKKLDCSKAQEGACPEGAIAYFSPWNNVCLYYGDAPRYSGLYVMGKAVSGTEQIRNITGKVKIEAVRQ
;
A
#
# COMPACT_ATOMS: atom_id res chain seq x y z
N MET A 1 17.95 5.13 -26.93
CA MET A 1 18.42 3.97 -27.72
C MET A 1 18.70 2.73 -26.88
N LYS A 2 18.85 2.81 -25.55
CA LYS A 2 19.18 1.63 -24.69
C LYS A 2 17.98 0.72 -24.36
N HIS A 3 16.76 1.20 -24.45
CA HIS A 3 15.54 0.41 -24.13
C HIS A 3 15.10 -0.56 -25.24
N LYS A 4 15.48 -0.29 -26.49
CA LYS A 4 15.15 -1.21 -27.61
C LYS A 4 16.00 -2.48 -27.62
N LEU A 5 17.20 -2.42 -27.01
CA LEU A 5 18.12 -3.57 -26.98
C LEU A 5 17.70 -4.62 -25.93
N ILE A 6 17.07 -4.16 -24.84
CA ILE A 6 16.63 -5.05 -23.75
C ILE A 6 15.38 -5.85 -24.17
N TRP A 7 14.52 -5.25 -24.99
CA TRP A 7 13.30 -5.94 -25.45
C TRP A 7 13.58 -6.99 -26.52
N GLN A 8 14.63 -6.82 -27.33
CA GLN A 8 15.06 -7.84 -28.30
C GLN A 8 15.72 -9.04 -27.66
N MET A 9 16.36 -8.92 -26.51
CA MET A 9 16.94 -10.06 -25.78
C MET A 9 15.90 -10.94 -25.07
N LEU A 10 14.73 -10.38 -24.68
CA LEU A 10 13.66 -11.14 -24.06
C LEU A 10 12.83 -11.96 -25.06
N LEU A 11 12.81 -11.57 -26.32
CA LEU A 11 12.05 -12.29 -27.35
C LEU A 11 12.74 -13.56 -27.87
N THR A 12 14.06 -13.68 -27.68
CA THR A 12 14.85 -14.86 -28.12
C THR A 12 14.84 -16.01 -27.13
N ILE A 13 14.42 -15.81 -25.88
CA ILE A 13 14.36 -16.86 -24.85
C ILE A 13 13.03 -17.66 -24.92
N LEU A 14 12.02 -17.14 -25.59
CA LEU A 14 10.69 -17.77 -25.66
C LEU A 14 10.54 -18.81 -26.78
N LEU A 15 11.57 -19.02 -27.61
CA LEU A 15 11.46 -19.92 -28.78
C LEU A 15 12.18 -21.27 -28.67
N MET A 16 12.72 -21.65 -27.50
CA MET A 16 13.46 -22.91 -27.32
C MET A 16 12.87 -23.85 -26.24
N GLY A 17 11.57 -24.03 -26.20
CA GLY A 17 10.94 -24.85 -25.15
C GLY A 17 9.75 -25.69 -25.60
N VAL A 18 9.76 -26.30 -26.79
CA VAL A 18 8.76 -27.31 -27.12
C VAL A 18 9.45 -28.41 -27.95
N ILE A 19 9.93 -29.46 -27.33
CA ILE A 19 10.00 -30.86 -27.80
C ILE A 19 10.40 -31.72 -26.60
N PHE A 20 9.44 -32.42 -25.97
CA PHE A 20 9.59 -33.77 -25.47
C PHE A 20 8.21 -34.36 -25.25
N ALA A 21 7.77 -35.06 -26.30
CA ALA A 21 6.69 -36.04 -26.19
C ALA A 21 7.35 -37.36 -25.76
N GLY A 22 6.74 -38.05 -24.81
CA GLY A 22 7.17 -39.38 -24.39
C GLY A 22 6.12 -40.02 -23.50
N CYS A 23 5.36 -40.94 -24.10
CA CYS A 23 4.37 -41.82 -23.48
C CYS A 23 4.95 -42.68 -22.36
N ALA A 24 4.12 -43.08 -21.41
CA ALA A 24 3.82 -44.48 -21.08
C ALA A 24 2.75 -44.59 -20.00
N SER A 25 1.80 -45.45 -20.32
CA SER A 25 0.66 -45.91 -19.52
C SER A 25 1.09 -46.87 -18.41
N ALA A 26 0.27 -46.99 -17.37
CA ALA A 26 -0.38 -48.20 -16.87
C ALA A 26 -0.80 -48.04 -15.40
N ASP A 27 -2.09 -48.09 -15.19
CA ASP A 27 -2.88 -49.00 -14.34
C ASP A 27 -2.31 -49.40 -12.95
N THR A 28 -3.07 -49.20 -11.87
CA THR A 28 -4.03 -50.12 -11.29
C THR A 28 -4.52 -49.65 -9.90
N LYS A 29 -5.86 -49.59 -9.77
CA LYS A 29 -6.71 -50.19 -8.74
C LYS A 29 -6.70 -49.71 -7.28
N ALA A 30 -7.80 -49.08 -6.96
CA ALA A 30 -8.79 -49.20 -5.86
C ALA A 30 -8.36 -49.76 -4.50
N ALA A 31 -8.81 -49.05 -3.45
CA ALA A 31 -9.61 -49.47 -2.31
C ALA A 31 -9.88 -48.28 -1.38
N ASN A 32 -11.04 -47.82 -1.33
CA ASN A 32 -12.16 -47.81 -0.43
C ASN A 32 -11.85 -48.11 1.05
N HIS A 33 -12.02 -47.12 1.95
CA HIS A 33 -12.73 -47.33 3.19
C HIS A 33 -13.29 -46.04 3.81
N ASN A 34 -14.55 -46.17 4.02
CA ASN A 34 -15.58 -45.46 4.75
C ASN A 34 -15.23 -45.13 6.22
N GLY A 35 -15.88 -44.08 6.75
CA GLY A 35 -16.07 -43.85 8.17
C GLY A 35 -16.21 -42.37 8.46
N SER A 36 -17.30 -41.77 8.32
CA SER A 36 -18.60 -41.56 9.00
C SER A 36 -18.52 -41.29 10.50
N ALA A 37 -19.32 -40.28 10.84
CA ALA A 37 -19.92 -39.93 12.14
C ALA A 37 -19.17 -38.87 12.94
N SER A 38 -19.67 -37.74 13.26
CA SER A 38 -20.93 -37.25 13.81
C SER A 38 -20.59 -36.21 14.86
N ALA A 39 -21.23 -35.07 14.71
CA ALA A 39 -21.41 -34.09 15.78
C ALA A 39 -22.29 -34.67 16.89
N PRO A 40 -22.30 -34.12 18.08
CA PRO A 40 -23.51 -33.41 18.42
C PRO A 40 -23.36 -32.07 19.13
N GLN A 41 -24.41 -31.31 18.90
CA GLN A 41 -24.88 -30.10 19.58
C GLN A 41 -25.16 -30.34 21.08
N LYS A 42 -25.21 -29.25 21.81
CA LYS A 42 -26.33 -28.70 22.61
C LYS A 42 -25.85 -28.03 23.90
N THR A 43 -26.14 -26.78 24.01
CA THR A 43 -27.18 -26.06 24.84
C THR A 43 -26.82 -26.01 26.31
N GLU A 44 -26.93 -24.89 26.97
CA GLU A 44 -27.94 -23.91 27.37
C GLU A 44 -27.31 -23.00 28.41
N GLU A 45 -27.55 -21.73 28.31
CA GLU A 45 -28.47 -20.85 29.07
C GLU A 45 -28.05 -20.56 30.52
N ALA A 46 -27.91 -19.37 30.92
CA ALA A 46 -28.84 -18.45 31.50
C ALA A 46 -28.19 -17.29 32.25
N SER A 47 -28.62 -16.12 31.93
CA SER A 47 -29.30 -15.13 32.78
C SER A 47 -28.52 -14.42 33.88
N GLY A 48 -28.63 -13.10 33.85
CA GLY A 48 -28.64 -12.32 35.09
C GLY A 48 -28.08 -10.89 34.97
N ALA A 49 -28.95 -9.99 34.57
CA ALA A 49 -29.34 -8.72 35.23
C ALA A 49 -28.35 -7.56 35.36
N VAL A 50 -28.62 -6.56 34.57
CA VAL A 50 -28.90 -5.13 34.89
C VAL A 50 -28.29 -4.56 36.18
N LYS A 51 -27.41 -3.55 36.00
CA LYS A 51 -27.51 -2.35 36.81
C LYS A 51 -27.02 -1.14 36.02
N LYS A 52 -27.95 -0.23 35.86
CA LYS A 52 -27.90 1.11 35.32
C LYS A 52 -27.50 2.03 36.47
N GLU A 53 -26.46 2.84 36.26
CA GLU A 53 -26.37 4.11 37.01
C GLU A 53 -25.49 5.11 36.23
N ALA A 54 -25.94 6.15 36.11
CA ALA A 54 -26.08 7.46 35.63
C ALA A 54 -24.83 8.33 35.84
N ALA A 55 -24.54 9.07 34.77
CA ALA A 55 -24.08 10.46 34.69
C ALA A 55 -23.16 11.03 35.79
N GLU A 56 -21.95 11.42 35.33
CA GLU A 56 -21.47 12.74 35.78
C GLU A 56 -20.63 13.41 34.70
N LYS A 57 -21.14 14.50 34.22
CA LYS A 57 -20.59 15.50 33.34
C LYS A 57 -19.50 16.25 34.11
N LYS A 58 -18.27 16.16 33.68
CA LYS A 58 -17.24 17.17 33.99
C LYS A 58 -16.70 17.75 32.69
N GLU A 59 -17.28 18.85 32.39
CA GLU A 59 -16.74 19.93 31.57
C GLU A 59 -15.44 20.41 32.23
N ASN A 60 -14.31 20.28 31.57
CA ASN A 60 -13.11 20.99 31.98
C ASN A 60 -12.35 21.46 30.75
N GLY A 61 -12.44 22.75 30.52
CA GLY A 61 -11.41 23.67 30.09
C GLY A 61 -10.63 23.28 28.82
N GLU A 62 -11.16 23.74 27.72
CA GLU A 62 -10.42 24.01 26.51
C GLU A 62 -9.26 24.98 26.79
N LYS A 63 -8.08 24.42 27.05
CA LYS A 63 -6.85 25.19 26.90
C LYS A 63 -6.30 24.86 25.53
N GLY A 64 -6.68 25.65 24.54
CA GLY A 64 -6.11 25.67 23.22
C GLY A 64 -4.61 25.85 23.28
N THR A 65 -3.89 24.74 23.37
CA THR A 65 -2.49 24.70 22.97
C THR A 65 -2.56 24.64 21.44
N ALA A 66 -2.23 25.76 20.80
CA ALA A 66 -1.90 25.77 19.38
C ALA A 66 -0.75 24.77 19.22
N MET A 67 -1.07 23.52 18.94
CA MET A 67 -0.10 22.55 18.44
C MET A 67 0.29 23.11 17.09
N SER A 68 1.50 23.64 17.02
CA SER A 68 2.17 23.90 15.76
C SER A 68 1.99 22.64 14.91
N ASP A 69 1.17 22.73 13.85
CA ASP A 69 0.96 21.65 12.89
C ASP A 69 2.28 21.46 12.12
N THR A 70 3.23 20.79 12.76
CA THR A 70 4.51 20.38 12.18
C THR A 70 4.36 19.18 11.27
N SER A 71 3.14 18.90 10.79
CA SER A 71 2.90 17.82 9.87
C SER A 71 3.67 18.06 8.58
N LEU A 72 4.52 17.11 8.19
CA LEU A 72 5.23 17.11 6.93
C LEU A 72 4.18 17.04 5.80
N LYS A 73 4.05 18.09 5.01
CA LYS A 73 3.15 18.09 3.85
C LYS A 73 3.96 18.17 2.56
N ILE A 74 3.54 17.39 1.59
CA ILE A 74 4.12 17.40 0.25
C ILE A 74 3.03 17.68 -0.78
N LYS A 75 3.45 18.29 -1.87
CA LYS A 75 2.60 18.56 -3.03
C LYS A 75 3.13 17.80 -4.23
N VAL A 76 2.26 17.06 -4.90
CA VAL A 76 2.50 16.33 -6.13
C VAL A 76 1.79 17.06 -7.25
N VAL A 77 2.54 17.53 -8.26
CA VAL A 77 2.00 18.31 -9.39
C VAL A 77 2.28 17.59 -10.70
N ALA A 78 1.22 17.30 -11.45
CA ALA A 78 1.29 16.68 -12.76
C ALA A 78 0.16 17.17 -13.67
N ASN A 79 0.45 17.55 -14.91
CA ASN A 79 -0.56 17.91 -15.91
C ASN A 79 -1.55 18.99 -15.43
N GLY A 80 -1.06 19.98 -14.66
CA GLY A 80 -1.89 21.04 -14.08
C GLY A 80 -2.77 20.60 -12.91
N LYS A 81 -2.63 19.36 -12.43
CA LYS A 81 -3.33 18.82 -11.26
C LYS A 81 -2.41 18.82 -10.05
N GLU A 82 -2.99 19.04 -8.89
CA GLU A 82 -2.27 19.09 -7.63
C GLU A 82 -2.90 18.14 -6.62
N ILE A 83 -2.05 17.39 -5.93
CA ILE A 83 -2.42 16.48 -4.85
C ILE A 83 -1.57 16.84 -3.65
N VAL A 84 -2.16 17.06 -2.49
CA VAL A 84 -1.43 17.33 -1.24
C VAL A 84 -1.55 16.12 -0.33
N PHE A 85 -0.41 15.62 0.15
CA PHE A 85 -0.33 14.56 1.14
C PHE A 85 0.17 15.11 2.47
N ALA A 86 -0.49 14.71 3.56
CA ALA A 86 0.06 14.82 4.90
C ALA A 86 0.82 13.53 5.22
N LEU A 87 2.10 13.66 5.56
CA LEU A 87 2.95 12.53 5.88
C LEU A 87 2.96 12.26 7.38
N ASN A 88 3.02 10.97 7.72
CA ASN A 88 3.25 10.53 9.11
C ASN A 88 4.66 10.92 9.57
N ASP A 89 4.85 11.08 10.86
CA ASP A 89 6.16 11.37 11.43
C ASP A 89 6.97 10.09 11.71
N THR A 90 7.34 9.39 10.63
CA THR A 90 8.12 8.14 10.66
C THR A 90 9.47 8.30 9.95
N SER A 91 10.40 7.35 10.19
CA SER A 91 11.71 7.38 9.52
C SER A 91 11.57 7.33 7.99
N VAL A 92 10.65 6.52 7.46
CA VAL A 92 10.42 6.40 6.01
C VAL A 92 9.90 7.71 5.42
N SER A 93 8.96 8.38 6.08
CA SER A 93 8.41 9.66 5.64
C SER A 93 9.44 10.79 5.70
N ARG A 94 10.21 10.86 6.78
CA ARG A 94 11.28 11.85 6.94
C ARG A 94 12.38 11.66 5.91
N SER A 95 12.80 10.41 5.63
CA SER A 95 13.84 10.13 4.64
C SER A 95 13.37 10.39 3.20
N PHE A 96 12.07 10.26 2.92
CA PHE A 96 11.48 10.70 1.65
C PHE A 96 11.44 12.23 1.55
N TYR A 97 10.91 12.88 2.57
CA TYR A 97 10.80 14.36 2.62
C TYR A 97 12.15 15.05 2.46
N ALA A 98 13.22 14.48 3.02
CA ALA A 98 14.58 15.00 2.90
C ALA A 98 15.17 14.95 1.48
N GLN A 99 14.54 14.21 0.54
CA GLN A 99 14.96 14.15 -0.85
C GLN A 99 14.29 15.20 -1.74
N LEU A 100 13.31 15.94 -1.22
CA LEU A 100 12.56 16.95 -2.00
C LEU A 100 13.40 18.21 -2.26
N PRO A 101 13.17 18.92 -3.37
CA PRO A 101 12.19 18.64 -4.42
C PRO A 101 12.64 17.53 -5.38
N LEU A 102 11.67 16.81 -5.95
CA LEU A 102 11.91 15.75 -6.93
C LEU A 102 11.13 15.99 -8.22
N THR A 103 11.70 15.53 -9.33
CA THR A 103 10.98 15.32 -10.58
C THR A 103 11.17 13.87 -10.97
N VAL A 104 10.07 13.10 -11.02
CA VAL A 104 10.06 11.66 -11.25
C VAL A 104 9.11 11.30 -12.38
N ASP A 105 9.33 10.16 -13.00
CA ASP A 105 8.37 9.58 -13.95
C ASP A 105 7.45 8.63 -13.19
N VAL A 106 6.15 8.93 -13.22
CA VAL A 106 5.11 8.13 -12.56
C VAL A 106 4.47 7.20 -13.55
N GLU A 107 4.38 5.93 -13.18
CA GLU A 107 3.77 4.86 -13.96
C GLU A 107 2.57 4.27 -13.23
N ASN A 108 1.65 3.66 -13.98
CA ASN A 108 0.56 2.89 -13.39
C ASN A 108 1.03 1.49 -13.08
N TYR A 109 0.76 1.02 -11.88
CA TYR A 109 0.99 -0.37 -11.50
C TYR A 109 -0.34 -1.00 -11.08
N SER A 110 -0.68 -2.16 -11.68
CA SER A 110 -1.98 -2.79 -11.44
C SER A 110 -3.16 -1.85 -11.74
N ASN A 111 -4.25 -1.97 -11.01
CA ASN A 111 -5.49 -1.20 -11.19
C ASN A 111 -5.83 -0.27 -10.01
N ASN A 112 -4.89 -0.10 -9.07
CA ASN A 112 -5.14 0.60 -7.80
C ASN A 112 -4.04 1.58 -7.37
N GLU A 113 -2.88 1.64 -8.08
CA GLU A 113 -1.80 2.50 -7.64
C GLU A 113 -0.98 3.12 -8.78
N LYS A 114 -0.34 4.23 -8.47
CA LYS A 114 0.70 4.88 -9.25
C LYS A 114 2.02 4.72 -8.52
N THR A 115 3.11 4.43 -9.25
CA THR A 115 4.41 4.17 -8.65
C THR A 115 5.52 4.98 -9.28
N PHE A 116 6.55 5.26 -8.50
CA PHE A 116 7.83 5.81 -8.96
C PHE A 116 8.94 5.40 -7.99
N GLN A 117 10.19 5.46 -8.46
CA GLN A 117 11.36 5.19 -7.63
C GLN A 117 11.95 6.50 -7.10
N PRO A 118 12.12 6.65 -5.78
CA PRO A 118 12.87 7.77 -5.22
C PRO A 118 14.36 7.62 -5.55
N PRO A 119 15.13 8.72 -5.63
CA PRO A 119 16.56 8.68 -5.95
C PRO A 119 17.39 7.84 -5.00
N LYS A 120 17.01 7.80 -3.71
CA LYS A 120 17.66 7.00 -2.67
C LYS A 120 16.65 6.13 -1.95
N LYS A 121 17.08 4.93 -1.54
CA LYS A 121 16.26 4.06 -0.66
C LYS A 121 15.85 4.81 0.60
N LEU A 122 14.64 4.52 1.07
CA LEU A 122 14.10 5.14 2.27
C LEU A 122 14.46 4.35 3.53
N ASP A 123 14.59 5.06 4.65
CA ASP A 123 14.85 4.45 5.95
C ASP A 123 13.57 3.85 6.55
N CYS A 124 13.51 2.53 6.63
CA CYS A 124 12.37 1.80 7.19
C CYS A 124 12.57 1.37 8.65
N SER A 125 13.67 1.79 9.32
CA SER A 125 14.08 1.28 10.64
C SER A 125 13.02 1.50 11.74
N LYS A 126 12.20 2.55 11.65
CA LYS A 126 11.15 2.90 12.62
C LYS A 126 9.79 3.09 11.96
N ALA A 127 9.57 2.41 10.83
CA ALA A 127 8.33 2.45 10.09
C ALA A 127 7.48 1.21 10.35
N GLN A 128 6.16 1.35 10.20
CA GLN A 128 5.22 0.25 10.36
C GLN A 128 4.60 -0.13 9.02
N GLU A 129 4.56 -1.43 8.76
CA GLU A 129 3.83 -2.00 7.63
C GLU A 129 2.32 -1.88 7.86
N GLY A 130 1.57 -1.61 6.80
CA GLY A 130 0.13 -1.47 6.90
C GLY A 130 -0.61 -1.71 5.59
N ALA A 131 -1.93 -1.79 5.68
CA ALA A 131 -2.82 -1.69 4.53
C ALA A 131 -2.88 -0.23 4.06
N CYS A 132 -3.05 -0.04 2.76
CA CYS A 132 -3.12 1.27 2.13
C CYS A 132 -4.52 1.46 1.53
N PRO A 133 -5.40 2.22 2.19
CA PRO A 133 -6.67 2.61 1.61
C PRO A 133 -6.47 3.63 0.47
N GLU A 134 -7.52 3.85 -0.31
CA GLU A 134 -7.53 4.93 -1.30
C GLU A 134 -7.07 6.26 -0.69
N GLY A 135 -6.22 6.97 -1.41
CA GLY A 135 -5.57 8.19 -0.95
C GLY A 135 -4.28 7.99 -0.17
N ALA A 136 -3.90 6.76 0.17
CA ALA A 136 -2.63 6.52 0.87
C ALA A 136 -1.41 6.80 -0.01
N ILE A 137 -0.32 7.23 0.63
CA ILE A 137 1.04 7.19 0.09
C ILE A 137 1.86 6.23 0.94
N ALA A 138 2.60 5.32 0.29
CA ALA A 138 3.40 4.30 0.95
C ALA A 138 4.72 4.04 0.20
N TYR A 139 5.62 3.33 0.87
CA TYR A 139 6.88 2.88 0.29
C TYR A 139 6.96 1.35 0.30
N PHE A 140 7.13 0.75 -0.86
CA PHE A 140 7.36 -0.69 -1.00
C PHE A 140 8.86 -0.97 -1.14
N SER A 141 9.47 -1.35 -0.04
CA SER A 141 10.93 -1.46 0.07
C SER A 141 11.58 -2.53 -0.82
N PRO A 142 10.93 -3.68 -1.13
CA PRO A 142 11.53 -4.68 -2.00
C PRO A 142 11.86 -4.16 -3.40
N TRP A 143 11.07 -3.22 -3.92
CA TRP A 143 11.24 -2.66 -5.27
C TRP A 143 11.71 -1.20 -5.26
N ASN A 144 11.96 -0.63 -4.08
CA ASN A 144 12.29 0.79 -3.94
C ASN A 144 11.24 1.71 -4.56
N ASN A 145 9.95 1.38 -4.43
CA ASN A 145 8.86 2.15 -5.01
C ASN A 145 8.12 2.99 -3.97
N VAL A 146 7.86 4.24 -4.29
CA VAL A 146 6.81 5.03 -3.64
C VAL A 146 5.52 4.80 -4.42
N CYS A 147 4.46 4.45 -3.69
CA CYS A 147 3.15 4.10 -4.21
C CYS A 147 2.12 5.14 -3.79
N LEU A 148 1.33 5.65 -4.75
CA LEU A 148 0.21 6.55 -4.54
C LEU A 148 -1.07 5.80 -4.87
N TYR A 149 -1.90 5.52 -3.89
CA TYR A 149 -3.05 4.64 -4.04
C TYR A 149 -4.31 5.40 -4.46
N TYR A 150 -4.95 4.95 -5.55
CA TYR A 150 -6.28 5.37 -6.00
C TYR A 150 -7.33 4.27 -5.88
N GLY A 151 -7.02 3.23 -5.14
CA GLY A 151 -7.83 2.12 -4.70
C GLY A 151 -7.13 1.42 -3.55
N ASP A 152 -7.83 0.54 -2.86
CA ASP A 152 -7.32 -0.12 -1.66
C ASP A 152 -6.23 -1.15 -1.99
N ALA A 153 -5.27 -1.29 -1.08
CA ALA A 153 -4.30 -2.38 -1.07
C ALA A 153 -4.22 -3.02 0.31
N PRO A 154 -4.18 -4.36 0.40
CA PRO A 154 -3.98 -5.04 1.66
C PRO A 154 -2.57 -4.81 2.21
N ARG A 155 -2.34 -5.21 3.45
CA ARG A 155 -0.99 -5.22 4.02
C ARG A 155 -0.10 -6.21 3.28
N TYR A 156 1.09 -5.76 2.90
CA TYR A 156 2.17 -6.60 2.38
C TYR A 156 3.43 -6.42 3.20
N SER A 157 4.25 -7.46 3.29
CA SER A 157 5.58 -7.35 3.90
C SER A 157 6.45 -6.39 3.08
N GLY A 158 7.06 -5.43 3.77
CA GLY A 158 7.85 -4.37 3.16
C GLY A 158 7.04 -3.17 2.63
N LEU A 159 5.72 -3.14 2.85
CA LEU A 159 4.87 -1.99 2.52
C LEU A 159 4.68 -1.09 3.73
N TYR A 160 5.32 0.07 3.73
CA TYR A 160 5.34 1.05 4.83
C TYR A 160 4.47 2.25 4.51
N VAL A 161 3.44 2.48 5.33
CA VAL A 161 2.52 3.62 5.14
C VAL A 161 3.22 4.91 5.52
N MET A 162 3.28 5.87 4.59
CA MET A 162 3.93 7.16 4.78
C MET A 162 2.97 8.29 5.08
N GLY A 163 1.70 8.17 4.69
CA GLY A 163 0.72 9.23 4.89
C GLY A 163 -0.53 9.07 4.05
N LYS A 164 -1.28 10.16 3.94
CA LYS A 164 -2.55 10.21 3.22
C LYS A 164 -2.76 11.54 2.49
N ALA A 165 -3.43 11.49 1.34
CA ALA A 165 -3.88 12.67 0.64
C ALA A 165 -4.91 13.45 1.49
N VAL A 166 -4.69 14.76 1.59
CA VAL A 166 -5.59 15.72 2.26
C VAL A 166 -6.33 16.60 1.25
N SER A 167 -5.90 16.59 -0.01
CA SER A 167 -6.62 17.17 -1.14
C SER A 167 -6.20 16.52 -2.45
N GLY A 168 -7.10 16.50 -3.45
CA GLY A 168 -6.84 16.01 -4.80
C GLY A 168 -6.76 14.48 -4.92
N THR A 169 -7.31 13.73 -3.97
CA THR A 169 -7.29 12.26 -3.98
C THR A 169 -7.79 11.68 -5.30
N GLU A 170 -8.87 12.24 -5.85
CA GLU A 170 -9.48 11.83 -7.12
C GLU A 170 -8.54 12.03 -8.33
N GLN A 171 -7.49 12.83 -8.19
CA GLN A 171 -6.51 13.08 -9.24
C GLN A 171 -5.42 12.03 -9.29
N ILE A 172 -5.22 11.22 -8.24
CA ILE A 172 -4.15 10.21 -8.19
C ILE A 172 -4.25 9.26 -9.38
N ARG A 173 -5.44 8.82 -9.75
CA ARG A 173 -5.68 7.93 -10.90
C ARG A 173 -5.22 8.53 -12.22
N ASN A 174 -5.27 9.86 -12.34
CA ASN A 174 -5.10 10.59 -13.59
C ASN A 174 -3.68 11.11 -13.82
N ILE A 175 -2.78 11.05 -12.84
CA ILE A 175 -1.39 11.49 -13.01
C ILE A 175 -0.60 10.43 -13.78
N THR A 176 0.29 10.88 -14.67
CA THR A 176 1.18 10.01 -15.46
C THR A 176 2.36 10.81 -16.00
N GLY A 177 3.46 10.12 -16.30
CA GLY A 177 4.67 10.73 -16.82
C GLY A 177 5.39 11.59 -15.80
N LYS A 178 5.94 12.74 -16.23
CA LYS A 178 6.74 13.59 -15.34
C LYS A 178 5.88 14.30 -14.31
N VAL A 179 6.25 14.09 -13.05
CA VAL A 179 5.58 14.65 -11.88
C VAL A 179 6.59 15.37 -11.02
N LYS A 180 6.23 16.57 -10.56
CA LYS A 180 7.02 17.36 -9.60
C LYS A 180 6.48 17.14 -8.20
N ILE A 181 7.38 16.88 -7.25
CA ILE A 181 7.05 16.67 -5.84
C ILE A 181 7.84 17.68 -5.01
N GLU A 182 7.13 18.46 -4.21
CA GLU A 182 7.70 19.56 -3.42
C GLU A 182 7.21 19.50 -1.97
N ALA A 183 8.05 19.99 -1.06
CA ALA A 183 7.61 20.29 0.29
C ALA A 183 6.61 21.45 0.29
N VAL A 184 5.50 21.34 1.00
CA VAL A 184 4.60 22.47 1.27
C VAL A 184 5.23 23.26 2.42
N ARG A 185 5.63 24.50 2.15
CA ARG A 185 6.07 25.43 3.19
C ARG A 185 4.85 25.99 3.90
N GLN A 186 4.89 25.93 5.21
CA GLN A 186 3.93 26.63 6.08
C GLN A 186 4.25 28.11 6.13
#